data_b09cd1cf9091dca78595259cac12c151
#
_entry.id   b09cd1cf9091dca78595259cac12c151
#
_cell.length_a   1.000
_cell.length_b   1.000
_cell.length_c   1.000
_cell.angle_alpha   90.00
_cell.angle_beta   90.00
_cell.angle_gamma   90.00
#
_symmetry.space_group_name_H-M   'P 1'
#
loop_
_entity.id
_entity.type
_entity.pdbx_description
1 polymer ?
#
loop_
_entity_poly.entity_id
_entity_poly.type
_entity_poly.pdbx_seq_one_letter_code
_entity_poly.pdbx_strand_id
1 'polypeptide(L)'
;GLGDVYKRQIISSKKELLKVISEELTNIREKFAVPRRTKIIDAVLNYDIEETIQKQSVIITVTLQGYIKRGSLDGVKQQKRGGKGKSGITTRDQDSVVQTLSVNTHTSVLFFSTEGLVYKVKAWKIPEGSATSKGKSLFNILPLKNHQSISSIMPMPENETDSKNYQIIFATAQGKVRTNSLEDFSSINASGKIAMKL
;
A
#
# COMPACT_ATOMS: atom_id res chain seq x y z
N GLY A 1 1.28 70.01 19.71
CA GLY A 1 2.06 70.43 18.57
C GLY A 1 1.51 69.89 17.26
N LEU A 2 1.97 70.39 16.12
CA LEU A 2 1.53 69.90 14.77
C LEU A 2 1.62 68.37 14.59
N GLY A 3 2.63 67.73 15.21
CA GLY A 3 2.78 66.27 15.18
C GLY A 3 1.65 65.49 15.90
N ASP A 4 1.04 66.06 16.92
CA ASP A 4 -0.05 65.39 17.63
C ASP A 4 -1.36 65.47 16.84
N VAL A 5 -1.55 66.53 16.10
CA VAL A 5 -2.73 66.69 15.23
C VAL A 5 -2.69 65.64 14.11
N TYR A 6 -1.52 65.48 13.48
CA TYR A 6 -1.34 64.51 12.45
C TYR A 6 -1.51 63.04 12.94
N LYS A 7 -0.95 62.71 14.11
CA LYS A 7 -1.12 61.37 14.71
C LYS A 7 -2.59 61.09 15.05
N ARG A 8 -3.30 62.05 15.58
CA ARG A 8 -4.74 61.95 15.87
C ARG A 8 -5.56 61.72 14.60
N GLN A 9 -5.22 62.45 13.50
CA GLN A 9 -5.91 62.25 12.22
C GLN A 9 -5.74 60.83 11.68
N ILE A 10 -4.52 60.27 11.76
CA ILE A 10 -4.28 58.86 11.35
C ILE A 10 -5.07 57.88 12.18
N ILE A 11 -5.05 58.04 13.51
CA ILE A 11 -5.74 57.08 14.43
C ILE A 11 -7.27 57.24 14.35
N SER A 12 -7.79 58.44 14.08
CA SER A 12 -9.24 58.66 13.99
C SER A 12 -9.87 58.13 12.70
N SER A 13 -9.08 57.88 11.66
CA SER A 13 -9.56 57.38 10.38
C SER A 13 -8.93 56.04 10.04
N LYS A 14 -9.76 54.98 10.05
CA LYS A 14 -9.29 53.63 9.65
C LYS A 14 -8.67 53.61 8.25
N LYS A 15 -9.16 54.45 7.34
CA LYS A 15 -8.64 54.55 5.98
C LYS A 15 -7.21 55.11 5.96
N GLU A 16 -6.95 56.20 6.70
CA GLU A 16 -5.66 56.82 6.81
C GLU A 16 -4.66 55.90 7.55
N LEU A 17 -5.12 55.24 8.60
CA LEU A 17 -4.30 54.24 9.31
C LEU A 17 -3.83 53.09 8.39
N LEU A 18 -4.74 52.49 7.61
CA LEU A 18 -4.42 51.44 6.68
C LEU A 18 -3.47 51.90 5.55
N LYS A 19 -3.61 53.16 5.12
CA LYS A 19 -2.73 53.75 4.14
C LYS A 19 -1.29 53.85 4.67
N VAL A 20 -1.09 54.39 5.86
CA VAL A 20 0.24 54.49 6.50
C VAL A 20 0.85 53.11 6.71
N ILE A 21 0.07 52.16 7.20
CA ILE A 21 0.52 50.75 7.37
C ILE A 21 0.97 50.16 6.01
N SER A 22 0.20 50.39 4.95
CA SER A 22 0.51 49.86 3.61
C SER A 22 1.82 50.48 3.07
N GLU A 23 2.00 51.79 3.27
CA GLU A 23 3.22 52.50 2.85
C GLU A 23 4.47 51.99 3.62
N GLU A 24 4.34 51.83 4.94
CA GLU A 24 5.44 51.30 5.76
C GLU A 24 5.82 49.87 5.38
N LEU A 25 4.81 48.98 5.20
CA LEU A 25 5.02 47.60 4.78
C LEU A 25 5.64 47.54 3.39
N THR A 26 5.24 48.41 2.47
CA THR A 26 5.82 48.50 1.13
C THR A 26 7.31 48.92 1.18
N ASN A 27 7.62 49.93 1.98
CA ASN A 27 9.00 50.34 2.20
C ASN A 27 9.88 49.26 2.81
N ILE A 28 9.36 48.50 3.77
CA ILE A 28 10.06 47.36 4.37
C ILE A 28 10.28 46.26 3.32
N ARG A 29 9.24 45.97 2.53
CA ARG A 29 9.36 44.99 1.44
C ARG A 29 10.46 45.38 0.44
N GLU A 30 10.48 46.64 0.00
CA GLU A 30 11.47 47.11 -0.96
C GLU A 30 12.89 47.04 -0.42
N LYS A 31 13.09 47.32 0.87
CA LYS A 31 14.42 47.28 1.50
C LYS A 31 14.92 45.88 1.84
N PHE A 32 14.01 44.96 2.18
CA PHE A 32 14.37 43.67 2.78
C PHE A 32 13.86 42.45 2.00
N ALA A 33 13.07 42.65 0.93
CA ALA A 33 12.58 41.50 0.16
C ALA A 33 13.74 40.76 -0.51
N VAL A 34 13.78 39.48 -0.26
CA VAL A 34 14.71 38.53 -0.91
C VAL A 34 13.92 37.71 -1.91
N PRO A 35 14.43 37.50 -3.14
CA PRO A 35 13.75 36.67 -4.10
C PRO A 35 13.58 35.27 -3.56
N ARG A 36 12.44 34.66 -3.89
CA ARG A 36 12.11 33.31 -3.44
C ARG A 36 13.15 32.31 -3.95
N ARG A 37 13.75 31.53 -3.06
CA ARG A 37 14.76 30.50 -3.40
C ARG A 37 14.16 29.23 -3.97
N THR A 38 12.87 28.96 -3.68
CA THR A 38 12.15 27.77 -4.16
C THR A 38 11.30 28.11 -5.38
N LYS A 39 11.18 27.19 -6.32
CA LYS A 39 10.24 27.31 -7.44
C LYS A 39 8.84 26.87 -6.97
N ILE A 40 7.82 27.60 -7.43
CA ILE A 40 6.45 27.11 -7.35
C ILE A 40 6.27 26.28 -8.60
N ILE A 41 5.99 24.98 -8.42
CA ILE A 41 5.61 24.07 -9.50
C ILE A 41 4.17 23.62 -9.25
N ASP A 42 3.42 23.44 -10.33
CA ASP A 42 2.12 22.85 -10.22
C ASP A 42 2.24 21.44 -9.63
N ALA A 43 1.38 21.10 -8.68
CA ALA A 43 1.37 19.77 -8.10
C ALA A 43 1.00 18.77 -9.21
N VAL A 44 1.95 17.92 -9.56
CA VAL A 44 1.66 16.74 -10.38
C VAL A 44 0.96 15.75 -9.45
N LEU A 45 -0.38 15.77 -9.45
CA LEU A 45 -1.21 14.92 -8.59
C LEU A 45 -1.15 13.42 -8.94
N ASN A 46 -0.41 13.04 -9.98
CA ASN A 46 -0.24 11.66 -10.43
C ASN A 46 1.11 11.08 -9.97
N TYR A 47 1.40 11.11 -8.67
CA TYR A 47 2.41 10.20 -8.13
C TYR A 47 1.79 8.80 -8.09
N ASP A 48 2.38 7.87 -8.82
CA ASP A 48 2.10 6.45 -8.56
C ASP A 48 2.59 6.15 -7.14
N ILE A 49 1.64 5.82 -6.25
CA ILE A 49 1.95 5.49 -4.86
C ILE A 49 3.01 4.38 -4.81
N GLU A 50 3.01 3.49 -5.80
CA GLU A 50 3.96 2.40 -5.91
C GLU A 50 5.41 2.89 -6.05
N GLU A 51 5.66 4.03 -6.70
CA GLU A 51 7.01 4.62 -6.82
C GLU A 51 7.57 5.12 -5.48
N THR A 52 6.70 5.45 -4.52
CA THR A 52 7.10 5.87 -3.17
C THR A 52 7.40 4.70 -2.25
N ILE A 53 7.00 3.48 -2.62
CA ILE A 53 7.19 2.27 -1.83
C ILE A 53 8.59 1.72 -2.05
N GLN A 54 9.35 1.54 -0.97
CA GLN A 54 10.68 0.95 -1.04
C GLN A 54 10.62 -0.51 -1.47
N LYS A 55 11.44 -0.89 -2.45
CA LYS A 55 11.61 -2.30 -2.85
C LYS A 55 12.37 -3.05 -1.77
N GLN A 56 11.72 -4.02 -1.14
CA GLN A 56 12.31 -4.87 -0.12
C GLN A 56 11.69 -6.27 -0.16
N SER A 57 12.47 -7.26 0.26
CA SER A 57 11.96 -8.63 0.38
C SER A 57 11.08 -8.76 1.62
N VAL A 58 9.89 -9.34 1.44
CA VAL A 58 8.90 -9.52 2.48
C VAL A 58 8.37 -10.95 2.50
N ILE A 59 7.92 -11.38 3.66
CA ILE A 59 7.25 -12.66 3.86
C ILE A 59 5.76 -12.41 4.04
N ILE A 60 4.95 -13.02 3.20
CA ILE A 60 3.50 -13.06 3.33
C ILE A 60 3.12 -14.38 3.99
N THR A 61 2.35 -14.32 5.06
CA THR A 61 1.85 -15.48 5.79
C THR A 61 0.34 -15.49 5.77
N VAL A 62 -0.27 -16.62 5.41
CA VAL A 62 -1.72 -16.84 5.40
C VAL A 62 -2.07 -17.99 6.33
N THR A 63 -3.13 -17.81 7.11
CA THR A 63 -3.64 -18.83 8.04
C THR A 63 -4.90 -19.51 7.51
N LEU A 64 -5.21 -20.68 8.07
CA LEU A 64 -6.40 -21.46 7.74
C LEU A 64 -7.70 -20.68 7.94
N GLN A 65 -7.77 -19.85 8.98
CA GLN A 65 -8.93 -19.00 9.27
C GLN A 65 -9.02 -17.74 8.37
N GLY A 66 -8.14 -17.61 7.34
CA GLY A 66 -8.19 -16.52 6.40
C GLY A 66 -7.60 -15.21 6.93
N TYR A 67 -6.61 -15.27 7.83
CA TYR A 67 -5.82 -14.12 8.22
C TYR A 67 -4.55 -14.04 7.39
N ILE A 68 -4.15 -12.82 7.06
CA ILE A 68 -2.96 -12.54 6.27
C ILE A 68 -2.16 -11.41 6.90
N LYS A 69 -0.85 -11.50 6.78
CA LYS A 69 0.09 -10.44 7.14
C LYS A 69 1.32 -10.45 6.24
N ARG A 70 1.98 -9.33 6.19
CA ARG A 70 3.28 -9.13 5.58
C ARG A 70 4.29 -8.81 6.68
N GLY A 71 5.42 -9.48 6.67
CA GLY A 71 6.56 -9.19 7.56
C GLY A 71 7.83 -8.90 6.77
N SER A 72 8.77 -8.15 7.36
CA SER A 72 10.10 -7.97 6.76
C SER A 72 10.92 -9.26 6.88
N LEU A 73 11.66 -9.59 5.82
CA LEU A 73 12.61 -10.71 5.82
C LEU A 73 13.77 -10.46 6.79
N ASP A 74 14.17 -9.20 6.99
CA ASP A 74 15.27 -8.81 7.89
C ASP A 74 15.00 -9.15 9.36
N GLY A 75 13.71 -9.30 9.71
CA GLY A 75 13.28 -9.76 11.05
C GLY A 75 13.52 -11.25 11.30
N VAL A 76 13.77 -12.04 10.24
CA VAL A 76 14.00 -13.48 10.31
C VAL A 76 15.51 -13.73 10.41
N LYS A 77 16.05 -13.73 11.64
CA LYS A 77 17.46 -14.07 11.85
C LYS A 77 17.66 -15.58 11.65
N GLN A 78 18.72 -15.93 10.92
CA GLN A 78 19.16 -17.31 10.78
C GLN A 78 19.46 -17.90 12.16
N GLN A 79 18.80 -18.98 12.53
CA GLN A 79 18.99 -19.64 13.82
C GLN A 79 20.29 -20.41 13.82
N LYS A 80 21.18 -20.10 14.77
CA LYS A 80 22.37 -20.93 15.06
C LYS A 80 21.96 -22.13 15.91
N ARG A 81 22.74 -23.24 15.84
CA ARG A 81 22.52 -24.43 16.67
C ARG A 81 22.34 -24.06 18.15
N GLY A 82 21.26 -24.57 18.77
CA GLY A 82 20.97 -24.37 20.20
C GLY A 82 20.09 -23.15 20.54
N GLY A 83 19.63 -22.35 19.55
CA GLY A 83 18.70 -21.25 19.80
C GLY A 83 17.24 -21.71 19.85
N LYS A 84 16.38 -21.04 20.68
CA LYS A 84 14.93 -21.20 20.61
C LYS A 84 14.44 -20.56 19.31
N GLY A 85 13.74 -21.32 18.45
CA GLY A 85 13.11 -20.79 17.24
C GLY A 85 12.14 -19.65 17.56
N LYS A 86 11.97 -18.72 16.62
CA LYS A 86 10.91 -17.70 16.72
C LYS A 86 9.67 -18.22 16.03
N SER A 87 8.52 -18.19 16.69
CA SER A 87 7.23 -18.43 16.07
C SER A 87 6.97 -17.33 15.04
N GLY A 88 6.68 -17.71 13.80
CA GLY A 88 6.37 -16.76 12.72
C GLY A 88 5.00 -16.10 12.85
N ILE A 89 4.12 -16.66 13.68
CA ILE A 89 2.79 -16.15 13.97
C ILE A 89 2.29 -16.74 15.30
N THR A 90 1.62 -15.93 16.11
CA THR A 90 0.89 -16.44 17.27
C THR A 90 -0.52 -16.78 16.82
N THR A 91 -0.79 -18.05 16.65
CA THR A 91 -2.15 -18.56 16.37
C THR A 91 -2.84 -18.90 17.70
N ARG A 92 -4.16 -18.67 17.76
CA ARG A 92 -4.99 -19.24 18.82
C ARG A 92 -5.17 -20.75 18.54
N ASP A 93 -5.52 -21.54 19.54
CA ASP A 93 -5.53 -23.00 19.56
C ASP A 93 -6.19 -23.75 18.38
N GLN A 94 -6.80 -23.05 17.42
CA GLN A 94 -7.50 -23.63 16.27
C GLN A 94 -7.10 -23.03 14.92
N ASP A 95 -6.06 -22.19 14.85
CA ASP A 95 -5.60 -21.58 13.59
C ASP A 95 -4.16 -22.02 13.28
N SER A 96 -3.86 -22.31 12.03
CA SER A 96 -2.55 -22.75 11.58
C SER A 96 -2.13 -21.99 10.33
N VAL A 97 -0.83 -21.86 10.13
CA VAL A 97 -0.26 -21.30 8.90
C VAL A 97 -0.45 -22.30 7.77
N VAL A 98 -1.15 -21.89 6.72
CA VAL A 98 -1.41 -22.72 5.54
C VAL A 98 -0.35 -22.46 4.48
N GLN A 99 0.02 -21.19 4.28
CA GLN A 99 0.94 -20.82 3.23
C GLN A 99 1.83 -19.64 3.62
N THR A 100 3.10 -19.73 3.22
CA THR A 100 4.08 -18.65 3.39
C THR A 100 4.75 -18.41 2.04
N LEU A 101 4.83 -17.14 1.63
CA LEU A 101 5.47 -16.70 0.41
C LEU A 101 6.57 -15.68 0.72
N SER A 102 7.74 -15.84 0.10
CA SER A 102 8.78 -14.80 0.09
C SER A 102 8.70 -14.08 -1.25
N VAL A 103 8.47 -12.78 -1.23
CA VAL A 103 8.27 -11.95 -2.42
C VAL A 103 8.85 -10.55 -2.21
N ASN A 104 8.93 -9.76 -3.28
CA ASN A 104 9.25 -8.33 -3.20
C ASN A 104 7.97 -7.52 -2.90
N THR A 105 8.10 -6.35 -2.25
CA THR A 105 6.98 -5.43 -1.98
C THR A 105 6.18 -5.07 -3.24
N HIS A 106 6.83 -5.00 -4.41
CA HIS A 106 6.20 -4.66 -5.69
C HIS A 106 5.60 -5.85 -6.44
N THR A 107 5.86 -7.08 -5.96
CA THR A 107 5.33 -8.30 -6.58
C THR A 107 3.81 -8.32 -6.49
N SER A 108 3.14 -8.62 -7.60
CA SER A 108 1.71 -8.92 -7.60
C SER A 108 1.48 -10.33 -7.09
N VAL A 109 0.51 -10.50 -6.22
CA VAL A 109 0.11 -11.79 -5.65
C VAL A 109 -1.31 -12.12 -6.10
N LEU A 110 -1.49 -13.31 -6.64
CA LEU A 110 -2.78 -13.85 -7.04
C LEU A 110 -3.39 -14.64 -5.88
N PHE A 111 -4.68 -14.43 -5.66
CA PHE A 111 -5.49 -15.09 -4.64
C PHE A 111 -6.62 -15.84 -5.33
N PHE A 112 -6.61 -17.16 -5.29
CA PHE A 112 -7.62 -18.02 -5.88
C PHE A 112 -8.67 -18.39 -4.85
N SER A 113 -9.93 -18.08 -5.15
CA SER A 113 -11.04 -18.40 -4.25
C SER A 113 -11.61 -19.79 -4.49
N THR A 114 -12.28 -20.33 -3.50
CA THR A 114 -13.02 -21.61 -3.57
C THR A 114 -14.18 -21.60 -4.57
N GLU A 115 -14.59 -20.43 -5.06
CA GLU A 115 -15.63 -20.27 -6.09
C GLU A 115 -15.06 -20.04 -7.50
N GLY A 116 -13.76 -20.28 -7.69
CA GLY A 116 -13.12 -20.16 -8.99
C GLY A 116 -12.85 -18.72 -9.45
N LEU A 117 -12.92 -17.75 -8.56
CA LEU A 117 -12.49 -16.38 -8.82
C LEU A 117 -11.02 -16.19 -8.44
N VAL A 118 -10.35 -15.29 -9.14
CA VAL A 118 -8.99 -14.85 -8.82
C VAL A 118 -8.96 -13.35 -8.59
N TYR A 119 -8.22 -12.93 -7.58
CA TYR A 119 -7.95 -11.53 -7.24
C TYR A 119 -6.46 -11.27 -7.34
N LYS A 120 -6.06 -10.04 -7.68
CA LYS A 120 -4.67 -9.61 -7.77
C LYS A 120 -4.42 -8.44 -6.82
N VAL A 121 -3.45 -8.58 -5.94
CA VAL A 121 -3.07 -7.54 -4.98
C VAL A 121 -1.55 -7.40 -4.96
N LYS A 122 -1.05 -6.17 -4.98
CA LYS A 122 0.39 -5.90 -4.78
C LYS A 122 0.79 -6.24 -3.35
N ALA A 123 1.96 -6.85 -3.16
CA ALA A 123 2.43 -7.28 -1.84
C ALA A 123 2.49 -6.14 -0.82
N TRP A 124 2.85 -4.92 -1.25
CA TRP A 124 2.87 -3.74 -0.37
C TRP A 124 1.49 -3.33 0.18
N LYS A 125 0.39 -3.68 -0.50
CA LYS A 125 -0.98 -3.42 -0.02
C LYS A 125 -1.41 -4.37 1.11
N ILE A 126 -0.70 -5.48 1.28
CA ILE A 126 -0.96 -6.43 2.37
C ILE A 126 -0.51 -5.79 3.68
N PRO A 127 -1.35 -5.78 4.74
CA PRO A 127 -1.03 -5.15 6.01
C PRO A 127 0.25 -5.71 6.63
N GLU A 128 1.09 -4.81 7.12
CA GLU A 128 2.27 -5.18 7.88
C GLU A 128 1.87 -5.69 9.26
N GLY A 129 2.56 -6.72 9.71
CA GLY A 129 2.34 -7.32 11.02
C GLY A 129 3.64 -7.77 11.67
N SER A 130 3.74 -7.59 12.99
CA SER A 130 4.87 -8.13 13.77
C SER A 130 4.89 -9.66 13.72
N ALA A 131 6.01 -10.28 14.10
CA ALA A 131 6.15 -11.74 14.11
C ALA A 131 5.05 -12.43 14.92
N THR A 132 4.61 -11.83 16.04
CA THR A 132 3.59 -12.38 16.94
C THR A 132 2.16 -11.96 16.60
N SER A 133 1.94 -11.03 15.66
CA SER A 133 0.58 -10.58 15.31
C SER A 133 -0.18 -11.62 14.51
N LYS A 134 -1.49 -11.68 14.70
CA LYS A 134 -2.40 -12.56 13.93
C LYS A 134 -2.55 -12.11 12.46
N GLY A 135 -2.31 -10.82 12.15
CA GLY A 135 -2.59 -10.24 10.85
C GLY A 135 -4.01 -9.68 10.73
N LYS A 136 -4.44 -9.42 9.51
CA LYS A 136 -5.78 -8.92 9.17
C LYS A 136 -6.56 -9.97 8.38
N SER A 137 -7.87 -9.95 8.50
CA SER A 137 -8.74 -10.83 7.71
C SER A 137 -8.63 -10.53 6.21
N LEU A 138 -8.61 -11.55 5.38
CA LEU A 138 -8.63 -11.44 3.92
C LEU A 138 -9.87 -10.70 3.41
N PHE A 139 -10.99 -10.74 4.13
CA PHE A 139 -12.20 -9.95 3.81
C PHE A 139 -11.98 -8.43 3.83
N ASN A 140 -10.97 -7.95 4.57
CA ASN A 140 -10.62 -6.53 4.60
C ASN A 140 -9.79 -6.08 3.40
N ILE A 141 -9.23 -7.04 2.64
CA ILE A 141 -8.29 -6.78 1.55
C ILE A 141 -8.91 -7.14 0.20
N LEU A 142 -9.72 -8.21 0.19
CA LEU A 142 -10.36 -8.75 -1.00
C LEU A 142 -11.90 -8.64 -0.87
N PRO A 143 -12.63 -8.37 -1.95
CA PRO A 143 -14.09 -8.28 -1.95
C PRO A 143 -14.73 -9.68 -1.93
N LEU A 144 -14.40 -10.47 -0.91
CA LEU A 144 -14.91 -11.81 -0.75
C LEU A 144 -16.35 -11.79 -0.24
N LYS A 145 -17.17 -12.70 -0.73
CA LYS A 145 -18.52 -12.95 -0.19
C LYS A 145 -18.43 -13.82 1.07
N ASN A 146 -19.46 -13.78 1.91
CA ASN A 146 -19.46 -14.44 3.23
C ASN A 146 -19.14 -15.95 3.22
N HIS A 147 -19.35 -16.65 2.12
CA HIS A 147 -19.07 -18.08 1.97
C HIS A 147 -17.82 -18.39 1.13
N GLN A 148 -17.12 -17.37 0.67
CA GLN A 148 -15.88 -17.53 -0.07
C GLN A 148 -14.68 -17.62 0.86
N SER A 149 -13.76 -18.53 0.55
CA SER A 149 -12.44 -18.60 1.15
C SER A 149 -11.36 -18.63 0.05
N ILE A 150 -10.13 -18.43 0.45
CA ILE A 150 -8.98 -18.51 -0.47
C ILE A 150 -8.41 -19.92 -0.40
N SER A 151 -8.37 -20.58 -1.54
CA SER A 151 -7.84 -21.95 -1.68
C SER A 151 -6.33 -21.96 -1.89
N SER A 152 -5.79 -20.97 -2.59
CA SER A 152 -4.37 -20.87 -2.89
C SER A 152 -3.95 -19.44 -3.16
N ILE A 153 -2.67 -19.14 -2.88
CA ILE A 153 -2.03 -17.90 -3.24
C ILE A 153 -0.74 -18.18 -4.01
N MET A 154 -0.42 -17.35 -4.99
CA MET A 154 0.84 -17.46 -5.73
C MET A 154 1.36 -16.08 -6.16
N PRO A 155 2.69 -15.89 -6.18
CA PRO A 155 3.27 -14.66 -6.71
C PRO A 155 3.25 -14.68 -8.24
N MET A 156 3.09 -13.50 -8.84
CA MET A 156 3.39 -13.28 -10.24
C MET A 156 4.91 -13.13 -10.45
N PRO A 157 5.44 -13.44 -11.64
CA PRO A 157 6.81 -13.11 -11.99
C PRO A 157 7.08 -11.61 -11.82
N GLU A 158 8.31 -11.24 -11.47
CA GLU A 158 8.70 -9.83 -11.33
C GLU A 158 8.60 -9.08 -12.65
N ASN A 159 8.98 -9.76 -13.76
CA ASN A 159 8.82 -9.21 -15.10
C ASN A 159 7.48 -9.70 -15.68
N GLU A 160 6.58 -8.79 -15.98
CA GLU A 160 5.28 -9.14 -16.57
C GLU A 160 5.41 -9.88 -17.92
N THR A 161 6.49 -9.63 -18.68
CA THR A 161 6.78 -10.32 -19.93
C THR A 161 7.02 -11.81 -19.74
N ASP A 162 7.52 -12.24 -18.59
CA ASP A 162 7.79 -13.65 -18.30
C ASP A 162 6.50 -14.45 -18.07
N SER A 163 5.38 -13.77 -17.78
CA SER A 163 4.08 -14.43 -17.57
C SER A 163 3.60 -15.21 -18.80
N LYS A 164 4.07 -14.88 -20.01
CA LYS A 164 3.77 -15.60 -21.26
C LYS A 164 4.35 -17.02 -21.27
N ASN A 165 5.42 -17.24 -20.53
CA ASN A 165 6.15 -18.52 -20.50
C ASN A 165 5.57 -19.50 -19.48
N TYR A 166 4.61 -19.05 -18.65
CA TYR A 166 4.03 -19.86 -17.58
C TYR A 166 2.57 -20.18 -17.84
N GLN A 167 2.18 -21.36 -17.41
CA GLN A 167 0.79 -21.82 -17.44
C GLN A 167 0.34 -22.18 -16.02
N ILE A 168 -0.92 -21.91 -15.72
CA ILE A 168 -1.56 -22.34 -14.47
C ILE A 168 -2.50 -23.49 -14.80
N ILE A 169 -2.34 -24.58 -14.06
CA ILE A 169 -3.24 -25.73 -14.13
C ILE A 169 -4.17 -25.69 -12.94
N PHE A 170 -5.46 -25.67 -13.21
CA PHE A 170 -6.52 -25.79 -12.22
C PHE A 170 -7.06 -27.21 -12.23
N ALA A 171 -7.16 -27.81 -11.05
CA ALA A 171 -7.79 -29.11 -10.85
C ALA A 171 -8.81 -29.01 -9.70
N THR A 172 -10.02 -29.51 -9.91
CA THR A 172 -11.08 -29.55 -8.91
C THR A 172 -11.24 -30.93 -8.30
N ALA A 173 -11.81 -30.99 -7.11
CA ALA A 173 -12.17 -32.26 -6.47
C ALA A 173 -13.12 -33.13 -7.31
N GLN A 174 -13.89 -32.53 -8.22
CA GLN A 174 -14.79 -33.23 -9.16
C GLN A 174 -14.09 -33.74 -10.43
N GLY A 175 -12.75 -33.64 -10.50
CA GLY A 175 -11.95 -34.12 -11.64
C GLY A 175 -11.96 -33.18 -12.86
N LYS A 176 -12.49 -31.95 -12.76
CA LYS A 176 -12.35 -30.98 -13.84
C LYS A 176 -10.93 -30.41 -13.84
N VAL A 177 -10.30 -30.38 -15.00
CA VAL A 177 -8.96 -29.81 -15.21
C VAL A 177 -9.00 -28.75 -16.28
N ARG A 178 -8.32 -27.63 -16.05
CA ARG A 178 -8.18 -26.55 -17.00
C ARG A 178 -6.77 -25.96 -16.93
N THR A 179 -6.24 -25.55 -18.08
CA THR A 179 -4.97 -24.83 -18.20
C THR A 179 -5.23 -23.44 -18.76
N ASN A 180 -4.60 -22.44 -18.18
CA ASN A 180 -4.61 -21.06 -18.65
C ASN A 180 -3.18 -20.52 -18.73
N SER A 181 -2.93 -19.60 -19.67
CA SER A 181 -1.70 -18.80 -19.62
C SER A 181 -1.69 -17.92 -18.38
N LEU A 182 -0.56 -17.76 -17.72
CA LEU A 182 -0.41 -16.82 -16.62
C LEU A 182 -0.64 -15.37 -17.06
N GLU A 183 -0.39 -15.06 -18.34
CA GLU A 183 -0.68 -13.75 -18.95
C GLU A 183 -2.16 -13.37 -18.86
N ASP A 184 -3.06 -14.35 -18.89
CA ASP A 184 -4.51 -14.12 -18.73
C ASP A 184 -4.85 -13.43 -17.38
N PHE A 185 -3.96 -13.51 -16.42
CA PHE A 185 -4.10 -12.94 -15.07
C PHE A 185 -3.28 -11.67 -14.85
N SER A 186 -2.66 -11.12 -15.89
CA SER A 186 -1.91 -9.86 -15.82
C SER A 186 -2.81 -8.67 -15.51
N SER A 187 -4.05 -8.67 -16.02
CA SER A 187 -5.05 -7.65 -15.75
C SER A 187 -6.29 -8.27 -15.09
N ILE A 188 -6.55 -7.88 -13.84
CA ILE A 188 -7.70 -8.35 -13.05
C ILE A 188 -8.38 -7.12 -12.43
N ASN A 189 -9.69 -7.00 -12.65
CA ASN A 189 -10.49 -5.94 -12.06
C ASN A 189 -10.59 -6.12 -10.53
N ALA A 190 -10.93 -5.03 -9.82
CA ALA A 190 -11.11 -5.07 -8.36
C ALA A 190 -12.15 -6.10 -7.90
N SER A 191 -13.18 -6.38 -8.70
CA SER A 191 -14.20 -7.41 -8.44
C SER A 191 -13.74 -8.85 -8.64
N GLY A 192 -12.51 -9.06 -9.10
CA GLY A 192 -11.98 -10.37 -9.45
C GLY A 192 -12.26 -10.77 -10.90
N LYS A 193 -11.62 -11.87 -11.32
CA LYS A 193 -11.78 -12.51 -12.64
C LYS A 193 -12.11 -13.97 -12.46
N ILE A 194 -12.91 -14.53 -13.34
CA ILE A 194 -13.20 -15.97 -13.34
C ILE A 194 -11.97 -16.70 -13.84
N ALA A 195 -11.33 -17.48 -12.96
CA ALA A 195 -10.24 -18.39 -13.31
C ALA A 195 -10.77 -19.74 -13.77
N MET A 196 -11.80 -20.26 -13.11
CA MET A 196 -12.46 -21.52 -13.41
C MET A 196 -13.95 -21.45 -13.09
N LYS A 197 -14.80 -21.95 -13.97
CA LYS A 197 -16.23 -22.18 -13.65
C LYS A 197 -16.36 -23.53 -12.93
N LEU A 198 -16.79 -23.47 -11.71
CA LEU A 198 -17.04 -24.64 -10.85
C LEU A 198 -18.46 -25.20 -11.11
#